data_4642354c2d49f0cef26e729e3326a4ec
#
_entry.id   4642354c2d49f0cef26e729e3326a4ec
#
_cell.length_a   1.000
_cell.length_b   1.000
_cell.length_c   1.000
_cell.angle_alpha   90.00
_cell.angle_beta   90.00
_cell.angle_gamma   90.00
#
_symmetry.space_group_name_H-M   'P 1'
#
loop_
_entity.id
_entity.type
_entity.pdbx_description
1 polymer ?
#
loop_
_entity_poly.entity_id
_entity_poly.type
_entity_poly.pdbx_seq_one_letter_code
_entity_poly.pdbx_strand_id
1 'polypeptide(L)'
;MTATPTQLKTLRLIRAHLARHGYPPSLRELARAAHVNPNAVAKHLRALADEGLIDLPERTARGIRLVGAAAAERDSLALPLIGRIAAGAPIVVEANIERTLRVDAALFKPVPDYLLRVQGDSMVDAGIEDGDLIAVRQTPEARNGQIVVARLDDAFTVKVFKRDRRGIHLLPRNPAYAPIEVDETRGFAIEGLYCGLIRSAA
;
A
#
# COMPACT_ATOMS: atom_id res chain seq x y z
N MET A 1 9.88 -29.44 -6.96
CA MET A 1 9.60 -29.88 -5.56
C MET A 1 9.09 -28.67 -4.80
N THR A 2 8.20 -28.85 -3.84
CA THR A 2 7.59 -27.70 -3.14
C THR A 2 8.32 -27.51 -1.81
N ALA A 3 8.78 -26.28 -1.52
CA ALA A 3 9.50 -25.97 -0.28
C ALA A 3 8.70 -26.39 0.96
N THR A 4 9.38 -27.05 1.91
CA THR A 4 8.77 -27.53 3.15
C THR A 4 8.33 -26.37 4.06
N PRO A 5 7.41 -26.58 5.02
CA PRO A 5 6.98 -25.53 5.97
C PRO A 5 8.15 -24.88 6.72
N THR A 6 9.18 -25.65 7.06
CA THR A 6 10.38 -25.16 7.75
C THR A 6 11.25 -24.28 6.85
N GLN A 7 11.38 -24.64 5.57
CA GLN A 7 12.09 -23.83 4.56
C GLN A 7 11.32 -22.52 4.29
N LEU A 8 10.00 -22.57 4.17
CA LEU A 8 9.16 -21.39 4.03
C LEU A 8 9.23 -20.47 5.28
N LYS A 9 9.37 -21.05 6.49
CA LYS A 9 9.64 -20.25 7.70
C LYS A 9 10.98 -19.52 7.59
N THR A 10 12.03 -20.18 7.10
CA THR A 10 13.34 -19.54 6.89
C THR A 10 13.24 -18.42 5.85
N LEU A 11 12.53 -18.63 4.75
CA LEU A 11 12.29 -17.61 3.72
C LEU A 11 11.55 -16.37 4.31
N ARG A 12 10.53 -16.58 5.15
CA ARG A 12 9.83 -15.47 5.84
C ARG A 12 10.77 -14.67 6.75
N LEU A 13 11.68 -15.33 7.47
CA LEU A 13 12.66 -14.65 8.32
C LEU A 13 13.64 -13.80 7.50
N ILE A 14 14.08 -14.30 6.33
CA ILE A 14 14.92 -13.53 5.39
C ILE A 14 14.17 -12.28 4.93
N ARG A 15 12.91 -12.41 4.52
CA ARG A 15 12.05 -11.30 4.10
C ARG A 15 11.87 -10.25 5.20
N ALA A 16 11.50 -10.70 6.41
CA ALA A 16 11.30 -9.81 7.55
C ALA A 16 12.59 -9.04 7.91
N HIS A 17 13.75 -9.70 7.86
CA HIS A 17 15.04 -9.05 8.13
C HIS A 17 15.37 -7.98 7.06
N LEU A 18 15.18 -8.33 5.78
CA LEU A 18 15.39 -7.42 4.66
C LEU A 18 14.47 -6.19 4.74
N ALA A 19 13.19 -6.40 5.04
CA ALA A 19 12.23 -5.31 5.19
C ALA A 19 12.59 -4.36 6.33
N ARG A 20 13.12 -4.91 7.44
CA ARG A 20 13.46 -4.13 8.65
C ARG A 20 14.81 -3.41 8.55
N HIS A 21 15.81 -4.03 7.92
CA HIS A 21 17.20 -3.58 7.97
C HIS A 21 17.76 -3.11 6.61
N GLY A 22 17.07 -3.38 5.50
CA GLY A 22 17.53 -3.00 4.15
C GLY A 22 18.64 -3.89 3.58
N TYR A 23 19.17 -4.85 4.35
CA TYR A 23 20.22 -5.78 3.92
C TYR A 23 19.91 -7.22 4.36
N PRO A 24 20.45 -8.24 3.67
CA PRO A 24 20.17 -9.63 4.00
C PRO A 24 20.80 -10.07 5.32
N PRO A 25 20.15 -11.00 6.05
CA PRO A 25 20.67 -11.55 7.30
C PRO A 25 21.88 -12.45 7.04
N SER A 26 22.78 -12.53 8.02
CA SER A 26 23.82 -13.56 8.06
C SER A 26 23.24 -14.92 8.48
N LEU A 27 23.96 -15.98 8.20
CA LEU A 27 23.61 -17.33 8.64
C LEU A 27 23.36 -17.43 10.18
N ARG A 28 24.18 -16.71 10.96
CA ARG A 28 24.06 -16.70 12.43
C ARG A 28 22.81 -15.96 12.91
N GLU A 29 22.47 -14.86 12.27
CA GLU A 29 21.24 -14.10 12.55
C GLU A 29 19.99 -14.92 12.24
N LEU A 30 19.98 -15.63 11.10
CA LEU A 30 18.91 -16.55 10.75
C LEU A 30 18.80 -17.72 11.72
N ALA A 31 19.92 -18.34 12.10
CA ALA A 31 19.93 -19.44 13.05
C ALA A 31 19.34 -19.03 14.41
N ARG A 32 19.69 -17.83 14.88
CA ARG A 32 19.14 -17.27 16.11
C ARG A 32 17.65 -16.99 15.99
N ALA A 33 17.22 -16.34 14.90
CA ALA A 33 15.81 -16.03 14.64
C ALA A 33 14.93 -17.27 14.43
N ALA A 34 15.48 -18.32 13.84
CA ALA A 34 14.77 -19.58 13.60
C ALA A 34 14.79 -20.55 14.80
N HIS A 35 15.61 -20.25 15.84
CA HIS A 35 15.90 -21.13 16.98
C HIS A 35 16.45 -22.50 16.57
N VAL A 36 17.36 -22.54 15.59
CA VAL A 36 18.02 -23.75 15.08
C VAL A 36 19.52 -23.52 14.97
N ASN A 37 20.29 -24.61 14.75
CA ASN A 37 21.72 -24.48 14.54
C ASN A 37 22.04 -23.93 13.12
N PRO A 38 23.22 -23.31 12.93
CA PRO A 38 23.60 -22.73 11.64
C PRO A 38 23.65 -23.76 10.48
N ASN A 39 24.00 -25.02 10.76
CA ASN A 39 24.05 -26.06 9.73
C ASN A 39 22.64 -26.41 9.20
N ALA A 40 21.62 -26.39 10.06
CA ALA A 40 20.24 -26.58 9.64
C ALA A 40 19.79 -25.43 8.73
N VAL A 41 20.12 -24.18 9.08
CA VAL A 41 19.82 -23.01 8.24
C VAL A 41 20.54 -23.12 6.89
N ALA A 42 21.81 -23.54 6.87
CA ALA A 42 22.56 -23.72 5.62
C ALA A 42 21.88 -24.74 4.69
N LYS A 43 21.34 -25.83 5.24
CA LYS A 43 20.55 -26.82 4.46
C LYS A 43 19.25 -26.20 3.92
N HIS A 44 18.54 -25.39 4.73
CA HIS A 44 17.32 -24.69 4.27
C HIS A 44 17.64 -23.71 3.15
N LEU A 45 18.75 -22.95 3.27
CA LEU A 45 19.16 -22.00 2.24
C LEU A 45 19.49 -22.70 0.91
N ARG A 46 20.22 -23.81 0.95
CA ARG A 46 20.51 -24.59 -0.26
C ARG A 46 19.22 -25.08 -0.93
N ALA A 47 18.31 -25.68 -0.16
CA ALA A 47 17.04 -26.14 -0.69
C ALA A 47 16.18 -25.00 -1.27
N LEU A 48 16.18 -23.81 -0.66
CA LEU A 48 15.49 -22.64 -1.19
C LEU A 48 16.15 -22.10 -2.48
N ALA A 49 17.47 -22.25 -2.60
CA ALA A 49 18.21 -21.91 -3.82
C ALA A 49 17.93 -22.91 -4.94
N ASP A 50 17.91 -24.21 -4.63
CA ASP A 50 17.57 -25.29 -5.59
C ASP A 50 16.13 -25.14 -6.12
N GLU A 51 15.22 -24.57 -5.32
CA GLU A 51 13.84 -24.23 -5.72
C GLU A 51 13.75 -22.87 -6.45
N GLY A 52 14.87 -22.14 -6.64
CA GLY A 52 14.90 -20.84 -7.32
C GLY A 52 14.23 -19.72 -6.55
N LEU A 53 14.03 -19.86 -5.24
CA LEU A 53 13.40 -18.84 -4.39
C LEU A 53 14.42 -17.81 -3.85
N ILE A 54 15.69 -18.22 -3.75
CA ILE A 54 16.81 -17.36 -3.39
C ILE A 54 18.03 -17.65 -4.27
N ASP A 55 18.91 -16.66 -4.38
CA ASP A 55 20.26 -16.80 -4.95
C ASP A 55 21.29 -16.70 -3.81
N LEU A 56 22.30 -17.60 -3.84
CA LEU A 56 23.37 -17.67 -2.85
C LEU A 56 24.72 -17.52 -3.55
N PRO A 57 25.18 -16.29 -3.81
CA PRO A 57 26.49 -16.07 -4.41
C PRO A 57 27.60 -16.63 -3.51
N GLU A 58 28.53 -17.35 -4.10
CA GLU A 58 29.67 -17.95 -3.40
C GLU A 58 30.52 -16.88 -2.72
N ARG A 59 31.01 -17.18 -1.50
CA ARG A 59 31.96 -16.38 -0.73
C ARG A 59 31.52 -14.97 -0.36
N THR A 60 30.23 -14.67 -0.40
CA THR A 60 29.71 -13.34 -0.01
C THR A 60 29.05 -13.41 1.36
N ALA A 61 29.62 -12.75 2.35
CA ALA A 61 28.95 -12.53 3.63
C ALA A 61 27.68 -11.70 3.36
N ARG A 62 26.50 -12.16 3.87
CA ARG A 62 25.19 -11.53 3.59
C ARG A 62 24.80 -11.52 2.10
N GLY A 63 25.18 -12.53 1.34
CA GLY A 63 24.94 -12.64 -0.10
C GLY A 63 23.55 -13.15 -0.49
N ILE A 64 22.63 -13.42 0.46
CA ILE A 64 21.31 -13.97 0.16
C ILE A 64 20.50 -12.96 -0.65
N ARG A 65 20.05 -13.35 -1.84
CA ARG A 65 19.15 -12.56 -2.69
C ARG A 65 17.85 -13.31 -2.90
N LEU A 66 16.72 -12.63 -2.82
CA LEU A 66 15.43 -13.20 -3.19
C LEU A 66 15.31 -13.23 -4.71
N VAL A 67 14.73 -14.28 -5.28
CA VAL A 67 14.58 -14.48 -6.74
C VAL A 67 13.13 -14.77 -7.10
N GLY A 68 12.71 -14.37 -8.30
CA GLY A 68 11.39 -14.68 -8.84
C GLY A 68 10.23 -14.21 -7.96
N ALA A 69 9.25 -15.07 -7.74
CA ALA A 69 8.09 -14.78 -6.89
C ALA A 69 8.48 -14.40 -5.46
N ALA A 70 9.60 -14.93 -4.92
CA ALA A 70 10.12 -14.59 -3.60
C ALA A 70 10.62 -13.13 -3.52
N ALA A 71 11.16 -12.59 -4.61
CA ALA A 71 11.56 -11.19 -4.72
C ALA A 71 10.34 -10.27 -4.95
N ALA A 72 9.42 -10.70 -5.81
CA ALA A 72 8.20 -9.93 -6.11
C ALA A 72 7.30 -9.71 -4.89
N GLU A 73 7.20 -10.71 -3.99
CA GLU A 73 6.45 -10.56 -2.74
C GLU A 73 7.12 -9.61 -1.73
N ARG A 74 8.41 -9.30 -1.90
CA ARG A 74 9.16 -8.42 -1.00
C ARG A 74 8.68 -6.98 -1.04
N ASP A 75 8.31 -6.51 -2.22
CA ASP A 75 7.94 -5.13 -2.49
C ASP A 75 6.44 -4.97 -2.76
N SER A 76 5.65 -6.07 -2.63
CA SER A 76 4.21 -6.02 -2.86
C SER A 76 3.44 -5.60 -1.62
N LEU A 77 2.57 -4.61 -1.78
CA LEU A 77 1.55 -4.21 -0.82
C LEU A 77 0.26 -4.96 -1.11
N ALA A 78 -0.34 -5.53 -0.08
CA ALA A 78 -1.70 -6.06 -0.15
C ALA A 78 -2.65 -4.93 0.27
N LEU A 79 -3.22 -4.21 -0.69
CA LEU A 79 -4.10 -3.08 -0.45
C LEU A 79 -5.57 -3.50 -0.59
N PRO A 80 -6.40 -3.27 0.44
CA PRO A 80 -7.84 -3.45 0.31
C PRO A 80 -8.39 -2.43 -0.69
N LEU A 81 -9.17 -2.90 -1.65
CA LEU A 81 -9.97 -2.05 -2.53
C LEU A 81 -11.31 -1.81 -1.84
N ILE A 82 -11.53 -0.54 -1.52
CA ILE A 82 -12.80 -0.10 -0.94
C ILE A 82 -13.78 0.14 -2.08
N GLY A 83 -14.89 -0.57 -2.02
CA GLY A 83 -15.99 -0.46 -2.96
C GLY A 83 -17.04 0.55 -2.49
N ARG A 84 -18.24 0.08 -2.19
CA ARG A 84 -19.32 0.91 -1.62
C ARG A 84 -19.08 1.14 -0.14
N ILE A 85 -19.13 2.39 0.27
CA ILE A 85 -18.98 2.78 1.67
C ILE A 85 -20.38 2.94 2.24
N ALA A 86 -20.69 2.22 3.33
CA ALA A 86 -21.93 2.42 4.04
C ALA A 86 -21.94 3.77 4.77
N ALA A 87 -23.08 4.46 4.74
CA ALA A 87 -23.25 5.75 5.43
C ALA A 87 -22.89 5.64 6.92
N GLY A 88 -22.11 6.61 7.42
CA GLY A 88 -21.69 6.69 8.82
C GLY A 88 -20.60 5.70 9.26
N ALA A 89 -20.13 4.80 8.40
CA ALA A 89 -19.07 3.86 8.73
C ALA A 89 -17.68 4.44 8.38
N PRO A 90 -16.61 4.04 9.13
CA PRO A 90 -15.25 4.32 8.70
C PRO A 90 -14.96 3.71 7.32
N ILE A 91 -14.11 4.35 6.52
CA ILE A 91 -13.79 3.89 5.15
C ILE A 91 -13.25 2.46 5.16
N VAL A 92 -12.26 2.19 6.00
CA VAL A 92 -11.56 0.89 6.04
C VAL A 92 -12.23 0.00 7.09
N VAL A 93 -13.37 -0.59 6.74
CA VAL A 93 -14.00 -1.67 7.50
C VAL A 93 -14.19 -2.87 6.59
N GLU A 94 -14.20 -4.06 7.16
CA GLU A 94 -14.28 -5.33 6.39
C GLU A 94 -15.49 -5.37 5.45
N ALA A 95 -16.62 -4.81 5.87
CA ALA A 95 -17.84 -4.73 5.07
C ALA A 95 -17.72 -3.86 3.80
N ASN A 96 -16.75 -2.95 3.75
CA ASN A 96 -16.51 -2.05 2.60
C ASN A 96 -15.44 -2.61 1.63
N ILE A 97 -14.74 -3.69 1.99
CA ILE A 97 -13.67 -4.27 1.17
C ILE A 97 -14.29 -5.14 0.06
N GLU A 98 -14.13 -4.69 -1.18
CA GLU A 98 -14.53 -5.45 -2.36
C GLU A 98 -13.59 -6.64 -2.62
N ARG A 99 -12.30 -6.38 -2.55
CA ARG A 99 -11.21 -7.35 -2.72
C ARG A 99 -9.88 -6.75 -2.27
N THR A 100 -8.84 -7.57 -2.17
CA THR A 100 -7.47 -7.13 -1.92
C THR A 100 -6.64 -7.25 -3.20
N LEU A 101 -5.97 -6.16 -3.57
CA LEU A 101 -5.03 -6.13 -4.71
C LEU A 101 -3.59 -6.16 -4.20
N ARG A 102 -2.74 -6.91 -4.90
CA ARG A 102 -1.28 -6.86 -4.68
C ARG A 102 -0.66 -5.92 -5.69
N VAL A 103 0.03 -4.91 -5.21
CA VAL A 103 0.72 -3.90 -6.02
C VAL A 103 2.16 -3.75 -5.55
N ASP A 104 3.05 -3.32 -6.44
CA ASP A 104 4.43 -3.02 -6.05
C ASP A 104 4.46 -1.76 -5.15
N ALA A 105 5.10 -1.89 -3.98
CA ALA A 105 5.26 -0.77 -3.03
C ALA A 105 6.03 0.41 -3.63
N ALA A 106 6.94 0.16 -4.58
CA ALA A 106 7.75 1.18 -5.22
C ALA A 106 6.94 2.14 -6.11
N LEU A 107 5.71 1.75 -6.50
CA LEU A 107 4.82 2.58 -7.32
C LEU A 107 4.30 3.82 -6.58
N PHE A 108 4.34 3.82 -5.24
CA PHE A 108 3.71 4.86 -4.43
C PHE A 108 4.65 5.51 -3.42
N LYS A 109 4.58 6.85 -3.34
CA LYS A 109 5.21 7.66 -2.30
C LYS A 109 4.28 8.80 -1.91
N PRO A 110 3.78 8.81 -0.66
CA PRO A 110 3.97 7.85 0.44
C PRO A 110 3.29 6.50 0.20
N VAL A 111 3.63 5.50 1.03
CA VAL A 111 3.00 4.18 0.99
C VAL A 111 1.52 4.32 1.34
N PRO A 112 0.60 3.81 0.51
CA PRO A 112 -0.84 3.86 0.76
C PRO A 112 -1.30 2.76 1.72
N ASP A 113 -2.46 2.96 2.34
CA ASP A 113 -3.10 2.00 3.23
C ASP A 113 -4.27 1.27 2.53
N TYR A 114 -4.91 1.90 1.54
CA TYR A 114 -6.02 1.31 0.79
C TYR A 114 -6.14 1.88 -0.62
N LEU A 115 -6.95 1.23 -1.45
CA LEU A 115 -7.39 1.70 -2.76
C LEU A 115 -8.87 2.09 -2.69
N LEU A 116 -9.24 3.15 -3.39
CA LEU A 116 -10.62 3.61 -3.53
C LEU A 116 -10.98 3.75 -5.01
N ARG A 117 -12.14 3.23 -5.40
CA ARG A 117 -12.66 3.41 -6.77
C ARG A 117 -13.25 4.80 -6.93
N VAL A 118 -12.77 5.54 -7.91
CA VAL A 118 -13.28 6.86 -8.28
C VAL A 118 -14.63 6.71 -8.97
N GLN A 119 -15.55 7.61 -8.64
CA GLN A 119 -16.84 7.76 -9.30
C GLN A 119 -17.00 9.22 -9.74
N GLY A 120 -17.32 9.41 -11.03
CA GLY A 120 -17.49 10.72 -11.65
C GLY A 120 -16.15 11.34 -12.12
N ASP A 121 -16.26 12.53 -12.69
CA ASP A 121 -15.20 13.20 -13.46
C ASP A 121 -14.76 14.53 -12.85
N SER A 122 -15.12 14.82 -11.60
CA SER A 122 -14.82 16.10 -10.94
C SER A 122 -13.32 16.41 -10.77
N MET A 123 -12.43 15.44 -11.03
CA MET A 123 -10.98 15.55 -10.89
C MET A 123 -10.22 15.25 -12.21
N VAL A 124 -10.90 15.32 -13.35
CA VAL A 124 -10.35 14.95 -14.66
C VAL A 124 -9.14 15.78 -15.07
N ASP A 125 -9.10 17.08 -14.78
CA ASP A 125 -7.95 17.96 -15.04
C ASP A 125 -6.74 17.68 -14.11
N ALA A 126 -6.93 16.84 -13.11
CA ALA A 126 -5.84 16.28 -12.29
C ALA A 126 -5.44 14.87 -12.79
N GLY A 127 -5.97 14.41 -13.92
CA GLY A 127 -5.71 13.10 -14.50
C GLY A 127 -6.39 11.94 -13.76
N ILE A 128 -7.38 12.22 -12.90
CA ILE A 128 -8.19 11.22 -12.19
C ILE A 128 -9.55 11.13 -12.87
N GLU A 129 -9.87 9.96 -13.42
CA GLU A 129 -11.07 9.71 -14.22
C GLU A 129 -12.01 8.72 -13.54
N ASP A 130 -13.22 8.64 -14.03
CA ASP A 130 -14.20 7.65 -13.56
C ASP A 130 -13.68 6.21 -13.72
N GLY A 131 -13.85 5.39 -12.67
CA GLY A 131 -13.38 4.01 -12.64
C GLY A 131 -11.93 3.82 -12.20
N ASP A 132 -11.10 4.88 -12.11
CA ASP A 132 -9.73 4.78 -11.58
C ASP A 132 -9.71 4.21 -10.15
N LEU A 133 -8.62 3.52 -9.83
CA LEU A 133 -8.33 3.12 -8.46
C LEU A 133 -7.29 4.06 -7.88
N ILE A 134 -7.68 4.97 -7.00
CA ILE A 134 -6.75 5.85 -6.31
C ILE A 134 -6.16 5.15 -5.08
N ALA A 135 -4.84 5.26 -4.91
CA ALA A 135 -4.12 4.82 -3.74
C ALA A 135 -4.15 5.93 -2.69
N VAL A 136 -4.54 5.59 -1.47
CA VAL A 136 -4.82 6.56 -0.40
C VAL A 136 -4.05 6.17 0.86
N ARG A 137 -3.34 7.15 1.44
CA ARG A 137 -2.77 7.05 2.78
C ARG A 137 -3.76 7.60 3.79
N GLN A 138 -4.15 6.79 4.74
CA GLN A 138 -5.07 7.20 5.80
C GLN A 138 -4.41 8.22 6.73
N THR A 139 -5.01 9.40 6.81
CA THR A 139 -4.58 10.48 7.71
C THR A 139 -5.70 11.51 7.84
N PRO A 140 -5.90 12.10 9.04
CA PRO A 140 -6.85 13.20 9.22
C PRO A 140 -6.26 14.57 8.83
N GLU A 141 -4.99 14.65 8.44
CA GLU A 141 -4.28 15.89 8.17
C GLU A 141 -4.05 16.11 6.68
N ALA A 142 -4.25 17.35 6.21
CA ALA A 142 -3.90 17.76 4.85
C ALA A 142 -3.32 19.18 4.82
N ARG A 143 -2.54 19.44 3.79
CA ARG A 143 -1.99 20.76 3.46
C ARG A 143 -2.65 21.31 2.20
N ASN A 144 -2.67 22.63 2.07
CA ASN A 144 -3.20 23.29 0.87
C ASN A 144 -2.54 22.74 -0.40
N GLY A 145 -3.39 22.45 -1.39
CA GLY A 145 -2.97 21.91 -2.68
C GLY A 145 -2.90 20.37 -2.76
N GLN A 146 -3.00 19.67 -1.65
CA GLN A 146 -3.04 18.21 -1.67
C GLN A 146 -4.41 17.69 -2.12
N ILE A 147 -4.43 16.59 -2.85
CA ILE A 147 -5.65 15.86 -3.19
C ILE A 147 -6.00 14.96 -2.00
N VAL A 148 -7.22 15.08 -1.52
CA VAL A 148 -7.74 14.38 -0.36
C VAL A 148 -8.95 13.52 -0.71
N VAL A 149 -9.14 12.46 0.04
CA VAL A 149 -10.43 11.81 0.23
C VAL A 149 -11.05 12.48 1.45
N ALA A 150 -12.14 13.18 1.25
CA ALA A 150 -12.88 13.86 2.31
C ALA A 150 -14.26 13.25 2.48
N ARG A 151 -14.71 13.19 3.73
CA ARG A 151 -16.08 12.85 4.08
C ARG A 151 -16.86 14.13 4.42
N LEU A 152 -18.04 14.24 3.84
CA LEU A 152 -19.02 15.29 4.11
C LEU A 152 -20.32 14.60 4.52
N ASP A 153 -20.67 14.68 5.80
CA ASP A 153 -21.73 13.88 6.40
C ASP A 153 -21.49 12.38 6.11
N ASP A 154 -22.33 11.75 5.29
CA ASP A 154 -22.22 10.35 4.89
C ASP A 154 -21.64 10.15 3.48
N ALA A 155 -21.28 11.22 2.79
CA ALA A 155 -20.75 11.16 1.43
C ALA A 155 -19.24 11.34 1.39
N PHE A 156 -18.57 10.58 0.51
CA PHE A 156 -17.13 10.68 0.26
C PHE A 156 -16.87 11.40 -1.07
N THR A 157 -15.83 12.21 -1.10
CA THR A 157 -15.43 12.92 -2.32
C THR A 157 -13.92 13.04 -2.41
N VAL A 158 -13.42 13.11 -3.65
CA VAL A 158 -11.99 13.37 -3.95
C VAL A 158 -11.88 14.79 -4.50
N LYS A 159 -11.12 15.65 -3.83
CA LYS A 159 -10.94 17.07 -4.18
C LYS A 159 -9.55 17.56 -3.78
N VAL A 160 -9.17 18.73 -4.28
CA VAL A 160 -8.01 19.45 -3.79
C VAL A 160 -8.39 20.20 -2.53
N PHE A 161 -7.65 19.97 -1.46
CA PHE A 161 -7.84 20.64 -0.17
C PHE A 161 -7.28 22.06 -0.21
N LYS A 162 -8.07 23.01 0.28
CA LYS A 162 -7.65 24.39 0.54
C LYS A 162 -8.26 24.87 1.86
N ARG A 163 -7.42 25.44 2.73
CA ARG A 163 -7.83 26.15 3.94
C ARG A 163 -7.29 27.57 3.90
N ASP A 164 -8.13 28.55 4.10
CA ASP A 164 -7.75 29.96 4.23
C ASP A 164 -8.57 30.64 5.34
N ARG A 165 -8.56 31.99 5.38
CA ARG A 165 -9.27 32.76 6.40
C ARG A 165 -10.80 32.63 6.32
N ARG A 166 -11.33 32.15 5.20
CA ARG A 166 -12.78 31.98 4.97
C ARG A 166 -13.25 30.58 5.37
N GLY A 167 -12.32 29.66 5.66
CA GLY A 167 -12.63 28.29 6.04
C GLY A 167 -11.96 27.24 5.14
N ILE A 168 -12.56 26.07 5.09
CA ILE A 168 -12.09 24.93 4.28
C ILE A 168 -12.89 24.89 2.97
N HIS A 169 -12.17 24.72 1.87
CA HIS A 169 -12.72 24.55 0.53
C HIS A 169 -12.19 23.26 -0.09
N LEU A 170 -13.07 22.49 -0.69
CA LEU A 170 -12.74 21.31 -1.47
C LEU A 170 -12.90 21.66 -2.95
N LEU A 171 -11.77 21.81 -3.63
CA LEU A 171 -11.71 22.33 -4.99
C LEU A 171 -11.74 21.17 -6.00
N PRO A 172 -12.68 21.15 -6.96
CA PRO A 172 -12.63 20.21 -8.07
C PRO A 172 -11.47 20.55 -9.01
N ARG A 173 -11.14 19.61 -9.87
CA ARG A 173 -10.28 19.76 -11.04
C ARG A 173 -11.08 19.40 -12.31
N ASN A 174 -12.17 20.09 -12.47
CA ASN A 174 -13.05 20.11 -13.64
C ASN A 174 -13.91 21.38 -13.54
N PRO A 175 -13.86 22.29 -14.54
CA PRO A 175 -14.60 23.56 -14.54
C PRO A 175 -16.13 23.40 -14.48
N ALA A 176 -16.66 22.21 -14.83
CA ALA A 176 -18.09 21.93 -14.73
C ALA A 176 -18.60 21.85 -13.26
N TYR A 177 -17.70 21.81 -12.29
CA TYR A 177 -18.04 21.65 -10.88
C TYR A 177 -17.64 22.90 -10.08
N ALA A 178 -18.52 23.35 -9.20
CA ALA A 178 -18.20 24.41 -8.25
C ALA A 178 -17.39 23.89 -7.06
N PRO A 179 -16.52 24.73 -6.45
CA PRO A 179 -15.92 24.44 -5.16
C PRO A 179 -16.97 24.14 -4.09
N ILE A 180 -16.66 23.19 -3.20
CA ILE A 180 -17.49 22.89 -2.04
C ILE A 180 -16.92 23.68 -0.85
N GLU A 181 -17.70 24.59 -0.30
CA GLU A 181 -17.40 25.27 0.96
C GLU A 181 -17.80 24.32 2.10
N VAL A 182 -16.84 24.00 2.97
CA VAL A 182 -17.08 23.10 4.08
C VAL A 182 -17.69 23.89 5.23
N ASP A 183 -18.89 23.50 5.59
CA ASP A 183 -19.52 23.95 6.83
C ASP A 183 -18.96 23.06 7.98
N GLU A 184 -18.12 23.65 8.84
CA GLU A 184 -17.50 22.93 9.97
C GLU A 184 -18.54 22.46 11.02
N THR A 185 -19.79 22.94 10.94
CA THR A 185 -20.88 22.44 11.79
C THR A 185 -21.45 21.11 11.30
N ARG A 186 -21.18 20.73 10.06
CA ARG A 186 -21.53 19.43 9.48
C ARG A 186 -20.40 18.42 9.67
N GLY A 187 -20.73 17.14 9.53
CA GLY A 187 -19.78 16.04 9.69
C GLY A 187 -18.69 16.02 8.63
N PHE A 188 -17.66 16.89 8.76
CA PHE A 188 -16.51 16.93 7.89
C PHE A 188 -15.33 16.15 8.49
N ALA A 189 -14.67 15.32 7.67
CA ALA A 189 -13.40 14.70 8.01
C ALA A 189 -12.52 14.51 6.76
N ILE A 190 -11.20 14.60 6.94
CA ILE A 190 -10.25 14.12 5.97
C ILE A 190 -9.99 12.66 6.31
N GLU A 191 -10.23 11.78 5.37
CA GLU A 191 -10.06 10.33 5.52
C GLU A 191 -8.72 9.84 4.96
N GLY A 192 -8.09 10.63 4.08
CA GLY A 192 -6.76 10.33 3.60
C GLY A 192 -6.25 11.21 2.48
N LEU A 193 -4.97 11.01 2.16
CA LEU A 193 -4.25 11.69 1.09
C LEU A 193 -4.08 10.77 -0.12
N TYR A 194 -4.30 11.32 -1.30
CA TYR A 194 -3.98 10.69 -2.57
C TYR A 194 -2.47 10.46 -2.71
N CYS A 195 -2.07 9.24 -3.07
CA CYS A 195 -0.67 8.82 -3.25
C CYS A 195 -0.33 8.45 -4.69
N GLY A 196 -1.34 8.30 -5.56
CA GLY A 196 -1.21 7.85 -6.93
C GLY A 196 -2.47 7.13 -7.39
N LEU A 197 -2.49 6.67 -8.64
CA LEU A 197 -3.62 5.92 -9.19
C LEU A 197 -3.16 4.70 -9.99
N ILE A 198 -4.07 3.76 -10.14
CA ILE A 198 -3.95 2.61 -11.06
C ILE A 198 -5.12 2.71 -12.02
N ARG A 199 -4.83 2.75 -13.32
CA ARG A 199 -5.82 2.67 -14.39
C ARG A 199 -5.57 1.40 -15.19
N SER A 200 -6.56 0.55 -15.33
CA SER A 200 -6.48 -0.56 -16.26
C SER A 200 -6.99 -0.07 -17.63
N ALA A 201 -6.26 -0.40 -18.68
CA ALA A 201 -6.81 -0.26 -20.03
C ALA A 201 -8.07 -1.14 -20.16
N ALA A 202 -9.14 -0.58 -20.69
CA ALA A 202 -10.36 -1.31 -21.00
C ALA A 202 -10.12 -2.29 -22.14
#